data_facd1a8504feaaa4528d91ec9d5163d2
#
_entry.id   facd1a8504feaaa4528d91ec9d5163d2
#
_cell.length_a   1.000
_cell.length_b   1.000
_cell.length_c   1.000
_cell.angle_alpha   90.00
_cell.angle_beta   90.00
_cell.angle_gamma   90.00
#
_symmetry.space_group_name_H-M   'P 1'
#
loop_
_entity.id
_entity.type
_entity.pdbx_description
1 polymer ?
#
loop_
_entity_poly.entity_id
_entity_poly.type
_entity_poly.pdbx_seq_one_letter_code
_entity_poly.pdbx_strand_id
1 'polypeptide(L)'
;MAQQELLTLVLYDIPHDRTRTKVSDRCGDFGLVRFQYSAFQGPLTRNRREELALALESLIEVYGGLITIFPLCAADTAQRVDLYVEPPVIEQPVLKVYRGDDNGDSAVATE
;
A
#
# COMPACT_ATOMS: atom_id res chain seq x y z
N MET A 1 8.47 -30.35 -9.53
CA MET A 1 7.33 -30.09 -8.67
C MET A 1 7.05 -28.60 -8.58
N ALA A 2 5.81 -28.23 -8.76
CA ALA A 2 5.46 -26.82 -8.66
C ALA A 2 5.52 -26.36 -7.23
N GLN A 3 5.97 -25.14 -6.99
CA GLN A 3 5.94 -24.56 -5.68
C GLN A 3 4.54 -24.08 -5.36
N GLN A 4 4.20 -24.18 -4.11
CA GLN A 4 2.92 -23.69 -3.64
C GLN A 4 2.93 -22.15 -3.63
N GLU A 5 1.89 -21.55 -4.21
CA GLU A 5 1.68 -20.13 -4.10
C GLU A 5 0.84 -19.84 -2.87
N LEU A 6 1.27 -18.85 -2.10
CA LEU A 6 0.52 -18.40 -0.95
C LEU A 6 0.14 -16.95 -1.15
N LEU A 7 -1.00 -16.58 -0.63
CA LEU A 7 -1.37 -15.15 -0.62
C LEU A 7 -0.30 -14.40 0.16
N THR A 8 0.25 -13.40 -0.46
CA THR A 8 1.34 -12.64 0.11
C THR A 8 0.90 -11.20 0.29
N LEU A 9 1.10 -10.67 1.48
CA LEU A 9 0.81 -9.26 1.76
C LEU A 9 2.12 -8.50 1.86
N VAL A 10 2.17 -7.34 1.24
CA VAL A 10 3.30 -6.43 1.35
C VAL A 10 2.79 -5.13 1.92
N LEU A 11 3.31 -4.77 3.08
CA LEU A 11 2.91 -3.55 3.78
C LEU A 11 4.13 -2.67 3.90
N TYR A 12 3.98 -1.38 3.66
CA TYR A 12 5.16 -0.52 3.74
C TYR A 12 4.82 0.85 4.29
N ASP A 13 5.84 1.45 4.88
CA ASP A 13 5.81 2.80 5.41
C ASP A 13 7.09 3.47 4.93
N ILE A 14 6.99 4.25 3.87
CA ILE A 14 8.14 4.83 3.18
C ILE A 14 7.93 6.33 3.04
N PRO A 15 8.71 7.14 3.76
CA PRO A 15 8.51 8.60 3.71
C PRO A 15 8.88 9.25 2.38
N HIS A 16 9.89 8.72 1.71
CA HIS A 16 10.40 9.34 0.49
C HIS A 16 9.48 9.01 -0.69
N ASP A 17 8.90 10.04 -1.32
CA ASP A 17 7.86 9.85 -2.32
C ASP A 17 8.31 9.00 -3.51
N ARG A 18 9.50 9.32 -4.05
CA ARG A 18 9.97 8.58 -5.22
C ARG A 18 10.25 7.13 -4.89
N THR A 19 10.83 6.88 -3.72
CA THR A 19 11.08 5.51 -3.29
C THR A 19 9.77 4.75 -3.13
N ARG A 20 8.77 5.39 -2.55
CA ARG A 20 7.46 4.76 -2.36
C ARG A 20 6.85 4.38 -3.71
N THR A 21 6.97 5.24 -4.70
CA THR A 21 6.46 4.95 -6.04
C THR A 21 7.19 3.77 -6.65
N LYS A 22 8.52 3.70 -6.49
CA LYS A 22 9.28 2.59 -7.04
C LYS A 22 8.92 1.27 -6.37
N VAL A 23 8.67 1.29 -5.06
CA VAL A 23 8.25 0.10 -4.35
C VAL A 23 6.89 -0.37 -4.86
N SER A 24 5.97 0.56 -5.03
CA SER A 24 4.65 0.27 -5.57
C SER A 24 4.75 -0.35 -6.96
N ASP A 25 5.55 0.26 -7.84
CA ASP A 25 5.73 -0.25 -9.19
C ASP A 25 6.31 -1.66 -9.18
N ARG A 26 7.30 -1.90 -8.32
CA ARG A 26 7.92 -3.22 -8.26
C ARG A 26 6.95 -4.27 -7.75
N CYS A 27 6.11 -3.93 -6.77
CA CYS A 27 5.08 -4.87 -6.32
C CYS A 27 4.16 -5.24 -7.49
N GLY A 28 3.77 -4.26 -8.30
CA GLY A 28 2.96 -4.52 -9.48
C GLY A 28 3.66 -5.41 -10.49
N ASP A 29 4.97 -5.23 -10.67
CA ASP A 29 5.76 -6.08 -11.58
C ASP A 29 5.72 -7.54 -11.17
N PHE A 30 5.56 -7.82 -9.88
CA PHE A 30 5.46 -9.18 -9.38
C PHE A 30 4.03 -9.71 -9.42
N GLY A 31 3.10 -8.94 -9.98
CA GLY A 31 1.72 -9.40 -10.13
C GLY A 31 0.86 -9.11 -8.91
N LEU A 32 1.36 -8.34 -7.96
CA LEU A 32 0.58 -7.99 -6.78
C LEU A 32 -0.34 -6.82 -7.09
N VAL A 33 -1.43 -6.74 -6.35
CA VAL A 33 -2.46 -5.72 -6.55
C VAL A 33 -2.59 -4.91 -5.28
N ARG A 34 -2.70 -3.60 -5.44
CA ARG A 34 -2.91 -2.73 -4.28
C ARG A 34 -4.29 -2.97 -3.69
N PHE A 35 -4.36 -3.13 -2.38
CA PHE A 35 -5.65 -3.28 -1.72
C PHE A 35 -5.86 -2.25 -0.62
N GLN A 36 -4.81 -1.53 -0.24
CA GLN A 36 -4.90 -0.36 0.62
C GLN A 36 -3.76 0.56 0.26
N TYR A 37 -3.76 1.76 0.77
CA TYR A 37 -2.85 2.81 0.33
C TYR A 37 -1.39 2.33 0.27
N SER A 38 -0.90 1.69 1.33
CA SER A 38 0.48 1.23 1.38
C SER A 38 0.54 -0.29 1.52
N ALA A 39 -0.31 -0.99 0.79
CA ALA A 39 -0.41 -2.43 0.92
C ALA A 39 -0.76 -3.07 -0.41
N PHE A 40 -0.02 -4.12 -0.74
CA PHE A 40 -0.25 -4.93 -1.94
C PHE A 40 -0.47 -6.37 -1.52
N GLN A 41 -1.14 -7.14 -2.36
CA GLN A 41 -1.40 -8.54 -2.11
C GLN A 41 -1.43 -9.33 -3.41
N GLY A 42 -1.14 -10.60 -3.31
CA GLY A 42 -1.24 -11.49 -4.44
C GLY A 42 -0.54 -12.81 -4.16
N PRO A 43 -0.78 -13.82 -4.98
CA PRO A 43 -0.15 -15.12 -4.78
C PRO A 43 1.29 -15.08 -5.26
N LEU A 44 2.20 -15.57 -4.42
CA LEU A 44 3.61 -15.72 -4.79
C LEU A 44 4.13 -17.03 -4.24
N THR A 45 5.00 -17.66 -5.01
CA THR A 45 5.78 -18.77 -4.50
C THR A 45 6.83 -18.25 -3.54
N ARG A 46 7.42 -19.15 -2.77
CA ARG A 46 8.49 -18.77 -1.86
C ARG A 46 9.64 -18.08 -2.59
N ASN A 47 10.04 -18.65 -3.74
CA ASN A 47 11.15 -18.05 -4.48
C ASN A 47 10.83 -16.65 -4.96
N ARG A 48 9.60 -16.44 -5.44
CA ARG A 48 9.21 -15.10 -5.89
C ARG A 48 9.14 -14.14 -4.73
N ARG A 49 8.71 -14.58 -3.55
CA ARG A 49 8.71 -13.71 -2.38
C ARG A 49 10.13 -13.29 -2.01
N GLU A 50 11.08 -14.23 -2.11
CA GLU A 50 12.46 -13.91 -1.80
C GLU A 50 13.04 -12.93 -2.81
N GLU A 51 12.74 -13.13 -4.09
CA GLU A 51 13.16 -12.20 -5.13
C GLU A 51 12.59 -10.81 -4.87
N LEU A 52 11.31 -10.76 -4.52
CA LEU A 52 10.66 -9.48 -4.24
C LEU A 52 11.33 -8.79 -3.05
N ALA A 53 11.59 -9.55 -1.98
CA ALA A 53 12.22 -8.99 -0.79
C ALA A 53 13.56 -8.35 -1.13
N LEU A 54 14.37 -9.03 -1.91
CA LEU A 54 15.67 -8.48 -2.31
C LEU A 54 15.51 -7.23 -3.16
N ALA A 55 14.55 -7.26 -4.09
CA ALA A 55 14.32 -6.11 -4.96
C ALA A 55 13.85 -4.90 -4.16
N LEU A 56 12.94 -5.11 -3.19
CA LEU A 56 12.42 -4.01 -2.40
C LEU A 56 13.45 -3.48 -1.42
N GLU A 57 14.24 -4.37 -0.83
CA GLU A 57 15.31 -3.94 0.07
C GLU A 57 16.27 -2.99 -0.65
N SER A 58 16.63 -3.32 -1.86
CA SER A 58 17.50 -2.49 -2.65
C SER A 58 16.92 -1.09 -2.87
N LEU A 59 15.62 -0.98 -3.02
CA LEU A 59 14.98 0.30 -3.30
C LEU A 59 14.98 1.23 -2.09
N ILE A 60 14.99 0.69 -0.88
CA ILE A 60 14.89 1.54 0.32
C ILE A 60 16.24 1.80 0.97
N GLU A 61 17.34 1.35 0.36
CA GLU A 61 18.66 1.48 0.97
C GLU A 61 19.08 2.91 1.20
N VAL A 62 18.74 3.81 0.29
CA VAL A 62 19.26 5.16 0.35
C VAL A 62 18.45 6.05 1.27
N TYR A 63 17.14 6.05 1.10
CA TYR A 63 16.26 6.96 1.85
C TYR A 63 15.53 6.31 3.00
N GLY A 64 15.64 4.98 3.12
CA GLY A 64 15.04 4.28 4.24
C GLY A 64 13.57 3.98 4.03
N GLY A 65 13.02 3.27 5.01
CA GLY A 65 11.62 2.87 5.00
C GLY A 65 11.47 1.55 5.69
N LEU A 66 10.22 1.15 5.90
CA LEU A 66 9.89 -0.13 6.50
C LEU A 66 9.02 -0.89 5.51
N ILE A 67 9.37 -2.14 5.24
CA ILE A 67 8.57 -3.01 4.39
C ILE A 67 8.42 -4.34 5.12
N THR A 68 7.19 -4.82 5.20
CA THR A 68 6.92 -6.11 5.83
C THR A 68 6.18 -6.98 4.82
N ILE A 69 6.62 -8.22 4.68
CA ILE A 69 6.04 -9.17 3.75
C ILE A 69 5.53 -10.37 4.54
N PHE A 70 4.24 -10.66 4.42
CA PHE A 70 3.62 -11.79 5.11
C PHE A 70 3.11 -12.80 4.11
N PRO A 71 3.56 -14.06 4.17
CA PRO A 71 2.84 -15.12 3.48
C PRO A 71 1.73 -15.63 4.38
N LEU A 72 0.58 -15.90 3.82
CA LEU A 72 -0.56 -16.42 4.57
C LEU A 72 -0.85 -17.84 4.10
N CYS A 73 -1.02 -18.76 5.01
CA CYS A 73 -1.39 -20.11 4.63
C CYS A 73 -2.84 -20.15 4.13
N ALA A 74 -3.18 -21.22 3.44
CA ALA A 74 -4.52 -21.35 2.86
C ALA A 74 -5.61 -21.27 3.92
N ALA A 75 -5.37 -21.86 5.09
CA ALA A 75 -6.37 -21.86 6.15
C ALA A 75 -6.66 -20.45 6.65
N ASP A 76 -5.61 -19.68 6.86
CA ASP A 76 -5.78 -18.31 7.35
C ASP A 76 -6.36 -17.42 6.26
N THR A 77 -5.93 -17.64 5.02
CA THR A 77 -6.46 -16.86 3.88
C THR A 77 -7.97 -17.05 3.77
N ALA A 78 -8.45 -18.28 3.98
CA ALA A 78 -9.87 -18.59 3.90
C ALA A 78 -10.68 -17.89 4.98
N GLN A 79 -10.05 -17.46 6.05
CA GLN A 79 -10.74 -16.78 7.15
C GLN A 79 -10.59 -15.26 7.09
N ARG A 80 -9.96 -14.76 6.05
CA ARG A 80 -9.78 -13.33 5.88
C ARG A 80 -11.12 -12.61 5.81
N VAL A 81 -11.19 -11.46 6.44
CA VAL A 81 -12.37 -10.62 6.40
C VAL A 81 -11.95 -9.23 5.98
N ASP A 82 -12.60 -8.70 4.96
CA ASP A 82 -12.41 -7.32 4.55
C ASP A 82 -13.71 -6.59 4.81
N LEU A 83 -13.62 -5.52 5.58
CA LEU A 83 -14.79 -4.70 5.88
C LEU A 83 -14.62 -3.38 5.15
N TYR A 84 -15.60 -3.05 4.34
CA TYR A 84 -15.55 -1.81 3.60
C TYR A 84 -16.92 -1.16 3.64
N VAL A 85 -16.94 0.09 4.02
CA VAL A 85 -18.14 0.91 3.95
C VAL A 85 -17.77 2.15 3.18
N GLU A 86 -18.48 2.42 2.13
CA GLU A 86 -18.20 3.58 1.32
C GLU A 86 -18.43 4.83 2.15
N PRO A 87 -17.46 5.76 2.18
CA PRO A 87 -17.65 6.98 2.94
C PRO A 87 -18.87 7.75 2.44
N PRO A 88 -19.59 8.39 3.33
CA PRO A 88 -20.76 9.16 2.89
C PRO A 88 -20.31 10.31 1.98
N VAL A 89 -21.16 10.60 1.02
CA VAL A 89 -20.94 11.77 0.20
C VAL A 89 -21.28 12.98 1.04
N ILE A 90 -20.31 13.84 1.23
CA ILE A 90 -20.54 15.07 1.98
C ILE A 90 -20.65 16.19 0.98
N GLU A 91 -21.82 16.79 0.92
CA GLU A 91 -21.98 17.95 0.08
C GLU A 91 -21.38 19.13 0.77
N GLN A 92 -20.28 19.58 0.25
CA GLN A 92 -19.64 20.72 0.81
C GLN A 92 -20.17 21.94 0.14
N PRO A 93 -20.64 22.86 0.91
CA PRO A 93 -20.72 24.21 0.34
C PRO A 93 -19.29 24.59 0.13
N VAL A 94 -18.98 25.02 -0.86
CA VAL A 94 -17.64 25.23 -1.14
C VAL A 94 -16.83 26.13 -0.30
N LEU A 95 -16.47 26.21 0.02
CA LEU A 95 -15.79 26.47 0.59
C LEU A 95 -15.18 27.14 0.80
N LYS A 96 -15.10 27.46 1.07
CA LYS A 96 -14.70 27.83 1.37
C LYS A 96 -13.76 28.34 1.33
N VAL A 97 -13.53 29.33 1.23
CA VAL A 97 -12.79 29.54 1.16
C VAL A 97 -11.84 29.90 1.65
N TYR A 98 -11.55 30.40 1.77
CA TYR A 98 -10.78 30.43 2.38
C TYR A 98 -9.83 31.15 2.18
N ARG A 99 -9.83 31.62 2.17
CA ARG A 99 -9.17 32.00 2.10
C ARG A 99 -8.34 32.54 2.22
N GLY A 100 -8.21 33.00 2.23
CA GLY A 100 -7.69 33.06 2.32
C GLY A 100 -6.96 33.41 2.64
N ASP A 101 -6.99 33.71 2.95
CA ASP A 101 -6.62 33.57 3.32
C ASP A 101 -6.11 33.19 3.62
N ASP A 102 -5.93 33.35 3.80
CA ASP A 102 -5.76 32.66 4.10
C ASP A 102 -5.26 32.08 4.24
N ASN A 103 -5.03 32.23 4.44
CA ASN A 103 -4.86 31.30 4.59
C ASN A 103 -4.87 30.50 4.65
N GLY A 104 -4.91 30.53 4.72
CA GLY A 104 -5.20 29.40 4.77
C GLY A 104 -5.29 28.74 5.00
N ASP A 105 -5.38 28.89 5.24
CA ASP A 105 -5.79 28.05 5.52
C ASP A 105 -6.25 27.50 5.54
N SER A 106 -6.23 27.59 5.57
CA SER A 106 -6.94 26.81 5.67
C SER A 106 -7.56 26.29 5.59
N ALA A 107 -7.72 26.29 5.66
CA ALA A 107 -8.45 25.55 5.65
C ALA A 107 -8.98 24.94 5.62
N VAL A 108 -9.25 24.82 5.78
CA VAL A 108 -9.86 24.11 5.91
C VAL A 108 -10.27 23.16 5.91
N ALA A 109 -10.51 22.91 6.04
CA ALA A 109 -10.85 21.98 6.07
C ALA A 109 -11.39 21.11 6.03
N THR A 110 -11.53 20.79 6.05
CA THR A 110 -11.95 19.96 6.05
C THR A 110 -12.17 18.90 6.21
N GLU A 111 -12.26 18.40 6.37
CA GLU A 111 -12.60 17.39 6.53
C GLU A 111 -12.85 16.76 6.68
#